data_a83fa1b235f08899e98619110a78854f
#
_entry.id   a83fa1b235f08899e98619110a78854f
#
_cell.length_a   1.000
_cell.length_b   1.000
_cell.length_c   1.000
_cell.angle_alpha   90.00
_cell.angle_beta   90.00
_cell.angle_gamma   90.00
#
_symmetry.space_group_name_H-M   'P 1'
#
loop_
_entity.id
_entity.type
_entity.pdbx_description
1 polymer ?
#
loop_
_entity_poly.entity_id
_entity_poly.type
_entity_poly.pdbx_seq_one_letter_code
_entity_poly.pdbx_strand_id
1 'polypeptide(L)'
;TKAFADAMDRIKTTPISKGGALFLDKTDFYSAETQLNISDMGGFSDKVELMAGASWKQWVLNSQGTLFADTAQLIRVNEYGGYLQMKKSMLDGGLTLTASGRFDKQTNFKGRFTPRVSAVIKLAKENFLRLSYQTAYRFPTNQNQYISLVTGSGVLMGCLPQFQDYYKLNSTRPGYTAASVLSYRAGTLAD
;
A
#
# COMPACT_ATOMS: atom_id res chain seq x y z
N THR A 1 -25.51 -20.85 30.93
CA THR A 1 -26.26 -20.00 31.89
C THR A 1 -26.43 -18.62 31.30
N LYS A 2 -27.50 -17.90 31.68
CA LYS A 2 -27.78 -16.53 31.21
C LYS A 2 -26.59 -15.59 31.47
N ALA A 3 -25.99 -15.66 32.67
CA ALA A 3 -24.82 -14.86 33.05
C ALA A 3 -23.62 -15.07 32.11
N PHE A 4 -23.39 -16.25 31.59
CA PHE A 4 -22.33 -16.52 30.61
C PHE A 4 -22.65 -15.87 29.26
N ALA A 5 -23.90 -15.96 28.78
CA ALA A 5 -24.30 -15.31 27.54
C ALA A 5 -24.16 -13.79 27.64
N ASP A 6 -24.63 -13.18 28.73
CA ASP A 6 -24.52 -11.74 28.97
C ASP A 6 -23.03 -11.28 29.05
N ALA A 7 -22.16 -12.08 29.64
CA ALA A 7 -20.72 -11.84 29.68
C ALA A 7 -20.09 -11.92 28.29
N MET A 8 -20.44 -12.92 27.47
CA MET A 8 -19.98 -13.06 26.11
C MET A 8 -20.41 -11.88 25.22
N ASP A 9 -21.67 -11.46 25.32
CA ASP A 9 -22.18 -10.33 24.54
C ASP A 9 -21.50 -9.01 24.93
N ARG A 10 -21.23 -8.80 26.21
CA ARG A 10 -20.46 -7.65 26.69
C ARG A 10 -19.04 -7.66 26.13
N ILE A 11 -18.35 -8.81 26.13
CA ILE A 11 -16.99 -8.94 25.60
C ILE A 11 -16.98 -8.66 24.09
N LYS A 12 -17.94 -9.20 23.32
CA LYS A 12 -18.05 -9.01 21.87
C LYS A 12 -18.31 -7.56 21.48
N THR A 13 -19.00 -6.79 22.30
CA THR A 13 -19.36 -5.40 22.03
C THR A 13 -18.39 -4.37 22.62
N THR A 14 -17.42 -4.82 23.42
CA THR A 14 -16.40 -3.96 24.02
C THR A 14 -15.14 -3.95 23.15
N PRO A 15 -14.58 -2.76 22.83
CA PRO A 15 -13.32 -2.66 22.08
C PRO A 15 -12.16 -3.39 22.76
N ILE A 16 -11.21 -3.88 21.95
CA ILE A 16 -9.99 -4.55 22.44
C ILE A 16 -9.20 -3.64 23.38
N SER A 17 -9.12 -2.34 23.11
CA SER A 17 -8.48 -1.33 23.97
C SER A 17 -9.10 -1.20 25.37
N LYS A 18 -10.31 -1.72 25.55
CA LYS A 18 -11.04 -1.75 26.83
C LYS A 18 -11.20 -3.18 27.41
N GLY A 19 -10.39 -4.11 26.93
CA GLY A 19 -10.40 -5.51 27.38
C GLY A 19 -11.51 -6.39 26.78
N GLY A 20 -12.17 -5.95 25.71
CA GLY A 20 -13.15 -6.72 24.96
C GLY A 20 -12.55 -7.39 23.71
N ALA A 21 -13.43 -7.83 22.82
CA ALA A 21 -13.08 -8.49 21.56
C ALA A 21 -13.66 -7.79 20.32
N LEU A 22 -14.24 -6.60 20.48
CA LEU A 22 -14.80 -5.86 19.35
C LEU A 22 -13.67 -5.38 18.44
N PHE A 23 -13.68 -5.87 17.21
CA PHE A 23 -12.83 -5.45 16.11
C PHE A 23 -13.74 -5.09 14.94
N LEU A 24 -13.77 -3.82 14.58
CA LEU A 24 -14.66 -3.30 13.56
C LEU A 24 -13.83 -2.66 12.44
N ASP A 25 -14.15 -3.00 11.20
CA ASP A 25 -13.67 -2.32 10.01
C ASP A 25 -14.81 -2.15 9.02
N LYS A 26 -15.22 -0.91 8.79
CA LYS A 26 -16.24 -0.47 7.84
C LYS A 26 -15.59 0.43 6.78
N THR A 27 -14.41 0.06 6.32
CA THR A 27 -13.68 0.80 5.32
C THR A 27 -14.35 0.69 3.96
N ASP A 28 -14.65 1.82 3.34
CA ASP A 28 -15.11 1.89 1.97
C ASP A 28 -13.92 2.04 1.01
N PHE A 29 -14.04 1.43 -0.16
CA PHE A 29 -13.06 1.51 -1.23
C PHE A 29 -13.74 1.94 -2.53
N TYR A 30 -13.24 3.01 -3.12
CA TYR A 30 -13.66 3.52 -4.42
C TYR A 30 -12.49 3.44 -5.39
N SER A 31 -12.76 3.04 -6.63
CA SER A 31 -11.74 3.03 -7.69
C SER A 31 -12.33 3.41 -9.03
N ALA A 32 -11.54 4.11 -9.83
CA ALA A 32 -11.80 4.39 -11.23
C ALA A 32 -10.51 4.20 -12.02
N GLU A 33 -10.60 3.50 -13.14
CA GLU A 33 -9.49 3.25 -14.03
C GLU A 33 -9.91 3.50 -15.49
N THR A 34 -8.99 4.03 -16.27
CA THR A 34 -9.16 4.19 -17.71
C THR A 34 -7.90 3.77 -18.44
N GLN A 35 -8.10 3.18 -19.61
CA GLN A 35 -7.04 2.81 -20.53
C GLN A 35 -7.47 3.15 -21.95
N LEU A 36 -6.58 3.80 -22.69
CA LEU A 36 -6.81 4.24 -24.04
C LEU A 36 -5.70 3.71 -24.94
N ASN A 37 -6.06 3.16 -26.09
CA ASN A 37 -5.14 2.97 -27.19
C ASN A 37 -5.16 4.26 -28.02
N ILE A 38 -4.01 4.92 -28.10
CA ILE A 38 -3.86 6.20 -28.78
C ILE A 38 -2.99 6.08 -30.04
N SER A 39 -2.76 4.86 -30.52
CA SER A 39 -1.90 4.59 -31.67
C SER A 39 -2.35 5.36 -32.91
N ASP A 40 -3.67 5.39 -33.17
CA ASP A 40 -4.25 6.01 -34.36
C ASP A 40 -4.30 7.53 -34.29
N MET A 41 -4.27 8.10 -33.06
CA MET A 41 -4.38 9.57 -32.86
C MET A 41 -3.10 10.33 -33.20
N GLY A 42 -1.95 9.66 -33.21
CA GLY A 42 -0.64 10.30 -33.37
C GLY A 42 -0.02 10.21 -34.75
N GLY A 43 -0.71 9.61 -35.74
CA GLY A 43 -0.13 9.38 -37.07
C GLY A 43 1.09 8.45 -37.05
N PHE A 44 1.21 7.61 -36.04
CA PHE A 44 2.28 6.61 -35.92
C PHE A 44 2.08 5.52 -36.95
N SER A 45 3.19 4.91 -37.41
CA SER A 45 3.13 3.80 -38.37
C SER A 45 2.40 2.61 -37.75
N ASP A 46 1.77 1.77 -38.59
CA ASP A 46 1.07 0.51 -38.20
C ASP A 46 1.91 -0.44 -37.32
N LYS A 47 3.23 -0.17 -37.21
CA LYS A 47 4.16 -0.96 -36.38
C LYS A 47 4.38 -0.39 -34.97
N VAL A 48 3.70 0.71 -34.60
CA VAL A 48 3.83 1.37 -33.29
C VAL A 48 2.48 1.40 -32.57
N GLU A 49 2.43 0.77 -31.43
CA GLU A 49 1.27 0.78 -30.53
C GLU A 49 1.56 1.72 -29.34
N LEU A 50 0.65 2.66 -29.07
CA LEU A 50 0.70 3.56 -27.92
C LEU A 50 -0.51 3.33 -27.04
N MET A 51 -0.24 3.14 -25.75
CA MET A 51 -1.27 2.99 -24.73
C MET A 51 -1.02 3.96 -23.58
N ALA A 52 -2.05 4.64 -23.16
CA ALA A 52 -2.04 5.49 -21.97
C ALA A 52 -3.12 5.02 -21.00
N GLY A 53 -2.88 5.16 -19.72
CA GLY A 53 -3.88 4.84 -18.71
C GLY A 53 -3.72 5.70 -17.49
N ALA A 54 -4.83 5.87 -16.77
CA ALA A 54 -4.89 6.55 -15.49
C ALA A 54 -5.74 5.76 -14.51
N SER A 55 -5.42 5.87 -13.23
CA SER A 55 -6.17 5.23 -12.15
C SER A 55 -6.30 6.18 -10.97
N TRP A 56 -7.43 6.11 -10.31
CA TRP A 56 -7.69 6.75 -9.03
C TRP A 56 -8.30 5.75 -8.07
N LYS A 57 -7.82 5.78 -6.83
CA LYS A 57 -8.32 4.94 -5.75
C LYS A 57 -8.48 5.79 -4.50
N GLN A 58 -9.54 5.55 -3.75
CA GLN A 58 -9.77 6.17 -2.46
C GLN A 58 -10.21 5.12 -1.45
N TRP A 59 -9.58 5.13 -0.30
CA TRP A 59 -10.03 4.41 0.89
C TRP A 59 -10.56 5.40 1.90
N VAL A 60 -11.72 5.10 2.47
CA VAL A 60 -12.34 5.83 3.57
C VAL A 60 -12.32 4.90 4.77
N LEU A 61 -11.27 5.00 5.59
CA LEU A 61 -11.08 4.12 6.74
C LEU A 61 -12.07 4.49 7.84
N ASN A 62 -12.79 3.48 8.35
CA ASN A 62 -13.81 3.63 9.39
C ASN A 62 -13.79 2.41 10.31
N SER A 63 -12.97 2.46 11.33
CA SER A 63 -12.91 1.42 12.37
C SER A 63 -13.59 1.83 13.67
N GLN A 64 -14.10 3.05 13.75
CA GLN A 64 -14.64 3.64 14.98
C GLN A 64 -13.64 3.57 16.16
N GLY A 65 -12.34 3.70 15.86
CA GLY A 65 -11.27 3.65 16.84
C GLY A 65 -10.86 2.24 17.30
N THR A 66 -11.40 1.18 16.71
CA THR A 66 -11.03 -0.20 17.10
C THR A 66 -9.73 -0.67 16.45
N LEU A 67 -9.38 -0.12 15.29
CA LEU A 67 -8.18 -0.50 14.52
C LEU A 67 -7.32 0.72 14.15
N PHE A 68 -7.95 1.82 13.75
CA PHE A 68 -7.30 3.05 13.33
C PHE A 68 -7.58 4.19 14.32
N ALA A 69 -6.77 5.24 14.30
CA ALA A 69 -7.00 6.46 15.08
C ALA A 69 -8.04 7.36 14.38
N ASP A 70 -9.24 6.84 14.13
CA ASP A 70 -10.30 7.44 13.33
C ASP A 70 -11.56 7.85 14.15
N THR A 71 -11.42 7.94 15.47
CA THR A 71 -12.54 8.33 16.37
C THR A 71 -13.01 9.76 16.16
N ALA A 72 -12.11 10.67 15.80
CA ALA A 72 -12.44 12.09 15.62
C ALA A 72 -12.99 12.38 14.22
N GLN A 73 -12.44 11.70 13.20
CA GLN A 73 -12.83 11.87 11.80
C GLN A 73 -12.39 10.65 10.97
N LEU A 74 -13.12 10.39 9.89
CA LEU A 74 -12.76 9.35 8.93
C LEU A 74 -11.43 9.70 8.24
N ILE A 75 -10.58 8.69 8.08
CA ILE A 75 -9.30 8.85 7.40
C ILE A 75 -9.49 8.55 5.91
N ARG A 76 -9.16 9.52 5.05
CA ARG A 76 -9.26 9.39 3.60
C ARG A 76 -7.87 9.28 2.99
N VAL A 77 -7.64 8.19 2.26
CA VAL A 77 -6.37 7.93 1.57
C VAL A 77 -6.65 7.86 0.07
N ASN A 78 -6.05 8.78 -0.69
CA ASN A 78 -6.15 8.81 -2.15
C ASN A 78 -4.85 8.30 -2.77
N GLU A 79 -4.98 7.55 -3.85
CA GLU A 79 -3.90 7.12 -4.71
C GLU A 79 -4.24 7.44 -6.15
N TYR A 80 -3.30 8.04 -6.86
CA TYR A 80 -3.40 8.40 -8.27
C TYR A 80 -2.27 7.71 -9.02
N GLY A 81 -2.57 7.13 -10.14
CA GLY A 81 -1.61 6.51 -11.03
C GLY A 81 -1.84 6.91 -12.47
N GLY A 82 -0.76 7.03 -13.23
CA GLY A 82 -0.84 7.22 -14.67
C GLY A 82 0.33 6.53 -15.36
N TYR A 83 0.11 5.99 -16.54
CA TYR A 83 1.16 5.34 -17.31
C TYR A 83 1.04 5.63 -18.79
N LEU A 84 2.18 5.54 -19.43
CA LEU A 84 2.31 5.54 -20.89
C LEU A 84 3.15 4.33 -21.29
N GLN A 85 2.72 3.61 -22.32
CA GLN A 85 3.42 2.48 -22.91
C GLN A 85 3.51 2.66 -24.41
N MET A 86 4.69 2.40 -24.95
CA MET A 86 4.95 2.31 -26.37
C MET A 86 5.47 0.90 -26.68
N LYS A 87 4.91 0.29 -27.70
CA LYS A 87 5.38 -0.98 -28.27
C LYS A 87 5.67 -0.77 -29.75
N LYS A 88 6.83 -1.20 -30.19
CA LYS A 88 7.26 -1.10 -31.60
C LYS A 88 7.75 -2.45 -32.09
N SER A 89 7.18 -2.87 -33.22
CA SER A 89 7.61 -4.08 -33.94
C SER A 89 8.52 -3.68 -35.11
N MET A 90 9.63 -4.35 -35.23
CA MET A 90 10.68 -4.11 -36.24
C MET A 90 11.13 -5.45 -36.84
N LEU A 91 11.88 -5.38 -37.95
CA LEU A 91 12.43 -6.57 -38.62
C LEU A 91 11.35 -7.61 -38.97
N ASP A 92 10.21 -7.12 -39.52
CA ASP A 92 9.04 -7.92 -39.88
C ASP A 92 8.56 -8.88 -38.77
N GLY A 93 8.56 -8.36 -37.53
CA GLY A 93 8.16 -9.09 -36.30
C GLY A 93 9.31 -9.86 -35.65
N GLY A 94 10.53 -9.78 -36.20
CA GLY A 94 11.72 -10.39 -35.61
C GLY A 94 12.18 -9.74 -34.31
N LEU A 95 11.85 -8.46 -34.10
CA LEU A 95 12.18 -7.72 -32.88
C LEU A 95 10.97 -6.91 -32.44
N THR A 96 10.57 -7.09 -31.20
CA THR A 96 9.55 -6.26 -30.57
C THR A 96 10.13 -5.57 -29.33
N LEU A 97 10.12 -4.24 -29.34
CA LEU A 97 10.53 -3.42 -28.21
C LEU A 97 9.29 -2.87 -27.51
N THR A 98 9.27 -2.92 -26.18
CA THR A 98 8.24 -2.28 -25.35
C THR A 98 8.93 -1.42 -24.30
N ALA A 99 8.52 -0.16 -24.21
CA ALA A 99 8.93 0.75 -23.15
C ALA A 99 7.68 1.30 -22.46
N SER A 100 7.69 1.37 -21.14
CA SER A 100 6.61 2.00 -20.39
C SER A 100 7.16 2.74 -19.17
N GLY A 101 6.47 3.80 -18.80
CA GLY A 101 6.71 4.54 -17.56
C GLY A 101 5.40 4.70 -16.82
N ARG A 102 5.40 4.44 -15.53
CA ARG A 102 4.26 4.64 -14.63
C ARG A 102 4.65 5.60 -13.53
N PHE A 103 3.78 6.53 -13.23
CA PHE A 103 3.90 7.42 -12.08
C PHE A 103 2.73 7.16 -11.14
N ASP A 104 3.04 6.94 -9.86
CA ASP A 104 2.06 6.73 -8.79
C ASP A 104 2.30 7.71 -7.64
N LYS A 105 1.23 8.26 -7.09
CA LYS A 105 1.23 9.18 -5.95
C LYS A 105 0.14 8.78 -4.98
N GLN A 106 0.50 8.67 -3.69
CA GLN A 106 -0.45 8.46 -2.60
C GLN A 106 -0.43 9.65 -1.64
N THR A 107 -1.51 9.87 -0.89
CA THR A 107 -1.66 11.00 0.05
C THR A 107 -0.44 11.20 0.95
N ASN A 108 0.07 10.14 1.55
CA ASN A 108 1.13 10.21 2.57
C ASN A 108 2.55 10.08 2.04
N PHE A 109 2.74 9.73 0.78
CA PHE A 109 4.04 9.43 0.21
C PHE A 109 4.33 10.29 -1.02
N LYS A 110 5.60 10.55 -1.26
CA LYS A 110 6.05 11.23 -2.49
C LYS A 110 5.73 10.36 -3.70
N GLY A 111 5.44 11.01 -4.84
CA GLY A 111 5.24 10.33 -6.11
C GLY A 111 6.45 9.50 -6.51
N ARG A 112 6.21 8.39 -7.17
CA ARG A 112 7.22 7.45 -7.64
C ARG A 112 7.03 7.15 -9.12
N PHE A 113 8.13 7.18 -9.83
CA PHE A 113 8.20 6.79 -11.24
C PHE A 113 8.83 5.40 -11.36
N THR A 114 8.18 4.52 -12.12
CA THR A 114 8.61 3.13 -12.32
C THR A 114 8.73 2.83 -13.82
N PRO A 115 9.96 2.89 -14.39
CA PRO A 115 10.21 2.53 -15.76
C PRO A 115 10.25 1.01 -15.97
N ARG A 116 9.85 0.61 -17.17
CA ARG A 116 10.00 -0.77 -17.68
C ARG A 116 10.39 -0.73 -19.14
N VAL A 117 11.36 -1.55 -19.50
CA VAL A 117 11.77 -1.77 -20.91
C VAL A 117 11.88 -3.27 -21.15
N SER A 118 11.42 -3.73 -22.28
CA SER A 118 11.60 -5.14 -22.69
C SER A 118 11.83 -5.25 -24.19
N ALA A 119 12.62 -6.26 -24.57
CA ALA A 119 12.87 -6.66 -25.94
C ALA A 119 12.51 -8.14 -26.11
N VAL A 120 11.77 -8.45 -27.17
CA VAL A 120 11.50 -9.82 -27.59
C VAL A 120 12.14 -10.01 -28.98
N ILE A 121 13.07 -10.95 -29.07
CA ILE A 121 13.83 -11.27 -30.28
C ILE A 121 13.42 -12.65 -30.72
N LYS A 122 12.96 -12.79 -31.97
CA LYS A 122 12.71 -14.09 -32.60
C LYS A 122 14.00 -14.64 -33.14
N LEU A 123 14.50 -15.71 -32.51
CA LEU A 123 15.76 -16.37 -32.90
C LEU A 123 15.56 -17.42 -34.02
N ALA A 124 14.40 -18.11 -33.99
CA ALA A 124 14.02 -19.10 -34.97
C ALA A 124 12.50 -19.18 -35.06
N LYS A 125 11.95 -20.10 -35.90
CA LYS A 125 10.51 -20.18 -36.20
C LYS A 125 9.60 -20.22 -34.94
N GLU A 126 10.07 -20.90 -33.87
CA GLU A 126 9.31 -21.03 -32.60
C GLU A 126 10.14 -20.67 -31.36
N ASN A 127 11.32 -20.08 -31.54
CA ASN A 127 12.23 -19.74 -30.46
C ASN A 127 12.31 -18.21 -30.27
N PHE A 128 12.10 -17.75 -29.04
CA PHE A 128 12.12 -16.34 -28.67
C PHE A 128 13.04 -16.11 -27.48
N LEU A 129 13.86 -15.08 -27.56
CA LEU A 129 14.61 -14.53 -26.42
C LEU A 129 13.91 -13.29 -25.92
N ARG A 130 13.60 -13.27 -24.63
CA ARG A 130 13.04 -12.07 -23.96
C ARG A 130 14.05 -11.51 -22.97
N LEU A 131 14.35 -10.24 -23.11
CA LEU A 131 15.12 -9.44 -22.17
C LEU A 131 14.19 -8.38 -21.57
N SER A 132 14.28 -8.15 -20.26
CA SER A 132 13.49 -7.10 -19.63
C SER A 132 14.23 -6.48 -18.44
N TYR A 133 14.06 -5.17 -18.30
CA TYR A 133 14.45 -4.41 -17.13
C TYR A 133 13.24 -3.62 -16.60
N GLN A 134 12.99 -3.68 -15.30
CA GLN A 134 11.94 -2.93 -14.66
C GLN A 134 12.31 -2.58 -13.22
N THR A 135 11.82 -1.45 -12.76
CA THR A 135 11.78 -1.13 -11.34
C THR A 135 10.38 -1.39 -10.80
N ALA A 136 10.26 -1.62 -9.50
CA ALA A 136 8.97 -1.80 -8.84
C ALA A 136 8.94 -0.97 -7.56
N TYR A 137 7.74 -0.45 -7.23
CA TYR A 137 7.46 0.25 -6.00
C TYR A 137 6.07 -0.13 -5.50
N ARG A 138 5.91 -0.19 -4.18
CA ARG A 138 4.64 -0.43 -3.53
C ARG A 138 4.51 0.51 -2.33
N PHE A 139 3.40 1.22 -2.23
CA PHE A 139 3.04 1.95 -1.01
C PHE A 139 2.70 0.96 0.12
N PRO A 140 3.04 1.28 1.37
CA PRO A 140 2.58 0.51 2.52
C PRO A 140 1.05 0.42 2.53
N THR A 141 0.51 -0.69 3.03
CA THR A 141 -0.94 -0.85 3.16
C THR A 141 -1.52 0.20 4.11
N ASN A 142 -2.81 0.49 3.99
CA ASN A 142 -3.47 1.45 4.89
C ASN A 142 -3.37 1.00 6.35
N GLN A 143 -3.43 -0.30 6.61
CA GLN A 143 -3.20 -0.85 7.95
C GLN A 143 -1.80 -0.53 8.45
N ASN A 144 -0.75 -0.77 7.65
CA ASN A 144 0.62 -0.44 8.05
C ASN A 144 0.84 1.06 8.26
N GLN A 145 0.08 1.91 7.57
CA GLN A 145 0.17 3.35 7.70
C GLN A 145 -0.54 3.88 8.96
N TYR A 146 -1.73 3.37 9.27
CA TYR A 146 -2.67 4.00 10.20
C TYR A 146 -3.07 3.14 11.39
N ILE A 147 -2.54 1.92 11.54
CA ILE A 147 -2.88 1.07 12.68
C ILE A 147 -2.59 1.80 13.99
N SER A 148 -3.53 1.75 14.92
CA SER A 148 -3.45 2.31 16.27
C SER A 148 -4.22 1.38 17.21
N LEU A 149 -3.68 0.17 17.41
CA LEU A 149 -4.35 -0.89 18.12
C LEU A 149 -3.65 -1.17 19.45
N VAL A 150 -4.33 -0.91 20.54
CA VAL A 150 -3.87 -1.26 21.89
C VAL A 150 -4.25 -2.70 22.16
N THR A 151 -3.26 -3.53 22.44
CA THR A 151 -3.42 -4.94 22.80
C THR A 151 -2.96 -5.17 24.25
N GLY A 152 -3.22 -6.34 24.82
CA GLY A 152 -2.74 -6.69 26.16
C GLY A 152 -1.22 -6.72 26.32
N SER A 153 -0.46 -6.87 25.21
CA SER A 153 1.00 -6.94 25.22
C SER A 153 1.69 -5.65 24.71
N GLY A 154 0.96 -4.70 24.15
CA GLY A 154 1.53 -3.46 23.63
C GLY A 154 0.63 -2.74 22.67
N VAL A 155 1.17 -1.69 22.04
CA VAL A 155 0.47 -0.88 21.02
C VAL A 155 1.07 -1.17 19.66
N LEU A 156 0.22 -1.58 18.72
CA LEU A 156 0.56 -1.65 17.30
C LEU A 156 0.35 -0.25 16.70
N MET A 157 1.43 0.33 16.20
CA MET A 157 1.46 1.71 15.72
C MET A 157 1.80 1.75 14.23
N GLY A 158 1.09 2.59 13.48
CA GLY A 158 1.34 2.82 12.06
C GLY A 158 2.70 3.49 11.80
N CYS A 159 3.18 3.36 10.56
CA CYS A 159 4.49 3.87 10.17
C CYS A 159 4.54 5.37 9.84
N LEU A 160 3.42 6.09 9.89
CA LEU A 160 3.38 7.51 9.57
C LEU A 160 4.05 8.37 10.67
N PRO A 161 4.83 9.40 10.31
CA PRO A 161 5.54 10.26 11.27
C PRO A 161 4.62 10.87 12.35
N GLN A 162 3.37 11.18 12.00
CA GLN A 162 2.38 11.74 12.93
C GLN A 162 2.14 10.87 14.18
N PHE A 163 2.37 9.55 14.10
CA PHE A 163 2.23 8.67 15.26
C PHE A 163 3.39 8.82 16.24
N GLN A 164 4.58 9.22 15.77
CA GLN A 164 5.71 9.51 16.64
C GLN A 164 5.39 10.69 17.56
N ASP A 165 4.75 11.73 17.00
CA ASP A 165 4.32 12.90 17.76
C ASP A 165 3.14 12.57 18.67
N TYR A 166 2.14 11.85 18.16
CA TYR A 166 0.96 11.43 18.92
C TYR A 166 1.32 10.61 20.16
N TYR A 167 2.22 9.65 20.01
CA TYR A 167 2.70 8.79 21.10
C TYR A 167 3.88 9.40 21.86
N LYS A 168 4.39 10.58 21.44
CA LYS A 168 5.53 11.31 22.04
C LYS A 168 6.80 10.46 22.13
N LEU A 169 7.06 9.61 21.13
CA LEU A 169 8.16 8.65 21.14
C LEU A 169 9.54 9.33 21.13
N ASN A 170 9.65 10.52 20.53
CA ASN A 170 10.92 11.26 20.40
C ASN A 170 11.20 12.23 21.56
N SER A 171 10.27 12.38 22.52
CA SER A 171 10.40 13.36 23.58
C SER A 171 10.29 12.76 24.99
N THR A 172 9.07 12.41 25.40
CA THR A 172 8.77 11.96 26.77
C THR A 172 8.65 10.44 26.91
N ARG A 173 8.51 9.72 25.79
CA ARG A 173 8.35 8.27 25.73
C ARG A 173 9.21 7.70 24.60
N PRO A 174 10.54 7.63 24.77
CA PRO A 174 11.40 7.03 23.76
C PRO A 174 11.01 5.58 23.51
N GLY A 175 11.09 5.15 22.24
CA GLY A 175 10.88 3.75 21.89
C GLY A 175 12.11 2.90 22.21
N TYR A 176 11.91 1.75 22.80
CA TYR A 176 12.97 0.78 23.09
C TYR A 176 12.76 -0.48 22.24
N THR A 177 13.82 -1.16 21.87
CA THR A 177 13.72 -2.47 21.22
C THR A 177 13.23 -3.52 22.21
N ALA A 178 12.52 -4.55 21.71
CA ALA A 178 12.10 -5.66 22.57
C ALA A 178 13.30 -6.32 23.27
N ALA A 179 14.43 -6.44 22.58
CA ALA A 179 15.66 -6.99 23.15
C ALA A 179 16.19 -6.16 24.32
N SER A 180 16.25 -4.82 24.19
CA SER A 180 16.70 -3.95 25.28
C SER A 180 15.77 -4.00 26.49
N VAL A 181 14.46 -4.05 26.26
CA VAL A 181 13.47 -4.22 27.35
C VAL A 181 13.64 -5.57 28.08
N LEU A 182 13.88 -6.64 27.36
CA LEU A 182 14.13 -7.95 27.95
C LEU A 182 15.44 -7.96 28.75
N SER A 183 16.51 -7.37 28.23
CA SER A 183 17.79 -7.28 28.92
C SER A 183 17.70 -6.41 30.17
N TYR A 184 16.98 -5.30 30.13
CA TYR A 184 16.71 -4.48 31.30
C TYR A 184 15.94 -5.26 32.39
N ARG A 185 14.87 -5.95 32.01
CA ARG A 185 14.10 -6.81 32.94
C ARG A 185 14.90 -7.94 33.53
N ALA A 186 15.87 -8.46 32.79
CA ALA A 186 16.80 -9.50 33.26
C ALA A 186 17.95 -8.93 34.12
N GLY A 187 18.03 -7.60 34.31
CA GLY A 187 19.10 -6.96 35.06
C GLY A 187 20.47 -6.98 34.36
N THR A 188 20.49 -7.22 33.07
CA THR A 188 21.72 -7.29 32.27
C THR A 188 22.04 -5.99 31.53
N LEU A 189 21.12 -5.02 31.53
CA LEU A 189 21.30 -3.67 30.99
C LEU A 189 21.18 -2.67 32.16
N ALA A 190 22.17 -1.79 32.28
CA ALA A 190 22.10 -0.66 33.23
C ALA A 190 21.05 0.37 32.76
N ASP A 191 20.54 1.14 33.72
CA ASP A 191 19.59 2.26 33.48
C ASP A 191 20.14 3.30 32.48
#